data_6633a16062974913e48865e82ff722d6
#
_entry.id   6633a16062974913e48865e82ff722d6
#
_cell.length_a   1.000
_cell.length_b   1.000
_cell.length_c   1.000
_cell.angle_alpha   90.00
_cell.angle_beta   90.00
_cell.angle_gamma   90.00
#
_symmetry.space_group_name_H-M   'P 1'
#
loop_
_entity.id
_entity.type
_entity.pdbx_description
1 polymer ?
#
loop_
_entity_poly.entity_id
_entity_poly.type
_entity_poly.pdbx_seq_one_letter_code
_entity_poly.pdbx_strand_id
1 'polypeptide(L)'
;MTHSDPLAPSAAPDLSVRVGHLTLANPIMPASGTFSEDLADVFDLDLLGAHVLKTIMYGTRPGNPTPRVCDLQGGMLNAIGIPSKGVAYFRDQMLPYWSDYRAPLVVSISAHSMDEFARLCAEVSLPGVAAIEANISCPNIEADGKAFAMRPDTTEQVMRRLRAATDLPLWAKMTPNTGEPVETALAAEAAGADALVTANTALGMAIDVRTRRPRLGNVMGGMSGPAMKPIALRMTYQCARACTIPVIGCGGIATLDDVLEFLIAGASAVQVGTATFQSPTVMARLVAELADWTAAHGITDLSQVIGSVEMPDDEAA
;
A
#
# COMPACT_ATOMS: atom_id res chain seq x y z
N MET A 1 -34.28 19.19 42.08
CA MET A 1 -33.69 19.56 40.80
C MET A 1 -32.26 19.10 40.86
N THR A 2 -32.00 17.93 40.33
CA THR A 2 -30.64 17.35 40.23
C THR A 2 -30.00 17.90 38.99
N HIS A 3 -28.99 18.76 39.17
CA HIS A 3 -28.11 19.21 38.10
C HIS A 3 -27.35 17.96 37.61
N SER A 4 -27.65 17.53 36.40
CA SER A 4 -26.76 16.64 35.65
C SER A 4 -25.49 17.43 35.29
N ASP A 5 -24.36 17.01 35.83
CA ASP A 5 -23.05 17.49 35.40
C ASP A 5 -22.91 17.35 33.87
N PRO A 6 -22.38 18.38 33.17
CA PRO A 6 -22.06 18.22 31.78
C PRO A 6 -21.01 17.12 31.64
N LEU A 7 -21.30 16.12 30.79
CA LEU A 7 -20.37 15.05 30.39
C LEU A 7 -19.00 15.65 30.13
N ALA A 8 -18.01 15.17 30.85
CA ALA A 8 -16.61 15.49 30.55
C ALA A 8 -16.33 15.22 29.05
N PRO A 9 -15.56 16.05 28.34
CA PRO A 9 -15.25 15.80 26.95
C PRO A 9 -14.65 14.40 26.86
N SER A 10 -15.29 13.53 26.09
CA SER A 10 -14.74 12.22 25.74
C SER A 10 -13.32 12.40 25.23
N ALA A 11 -12.36 11.67 25.78
CA ALA A 11 -11.01 11.65 25.23
C ALA A 11 -11.09 11.37 23.72
N ALA A 12 -10.27 12.07 22.93
CA ALA A 12 -10.23 11.83 21.50
C ALA A 12 -9.96 10.33 21.24
N PRO A 13 -10.65 9.70 20.28
CA PRO A 13 -10.47 8.28 20.00
C PRO A 13 -9.03 7.98 19.61
N ASP A 14 -8.51 6.86 20.09
CA ASP A 14 -7.19 6.36 19.68
C ASP A 14 -7.32 5.69 18.31
N LEU A 15 -6.75 6.32 17.29
CA LEU A 15 -6.70 5.78 15.93
C LEU A 15 -5.44 4.95 15.67
N SER A 16 -4.58 4.77 16.68
CA SER A 16 -3.33 4.05 16.50
C SER A 16 -3.59 2.60 16.11
N VAL A 17 -2.73 2.09 15.22
CA VAL A 17 -2.75 0.70 14.77
C VAL A 17 -1.36 0.12 14.76
N ARG A 18 -1.26 -1.21 14.80
CA ARG A 18 0.01 -1.92 14.70
C ARG A 18 0.14 -2.62 13.37
N VAL A 19 1.30 -2.41 12.71
CA VAL A 19 1.71 -3.16 11.53
C VAL A 19 3.03 -3.86 11.86
N GLY A 20 2.95 -5.10 12.29
CA GLY A 20 4.06 -5.83 12.87
C GLY A 20 4.60 -5.14 14.13
N HIS A 21 5.85 -4.72 14.10
CA HIS A 21 6.50 -4.00 15.21
C HIS A 21 6.29 -2.48 15.18
N LEU A 22 5.76 -1.93 14.07
CA LEU A 22 5.50 -0.50 13.97
C LEU A 22 4.13 -0.15 14.55
N THR A 23 4.10 0.93 15.34
CA THR A 23 2.87 1.61 15.75
C THR A 23 2.70 2.83 14.86
N LEU A 24 1.57 2.92 14.19
CA LEU A 24 1.17 4.04 13.34
C LEU A 24 0.14 4.89 14.10
N ALA A 25 0.21 6.22 14.00
CA ALA A 25 -0.72 7.13 14.67
C ALA A 25 -2.18 6.96 14.20
N ASN A 26 -2.37 6.46 12.97
CA ASN A 26 -3.66 6.08 12.39
C ASN A 26 -3.43 5.11 11.22
N PRO A 27 -4.47 4.44 10.69
CA PRO A 27 -4.31 3.41 9.67
C PRO A 27 -4.07 3.94 8.25
N ILE A 28 -4.09 5.24 7.99
CA ILE A 28 -4.13 5.82 6.64
C ILE A 28 -2.74 6.29 6.21
N MET A 29 -2.27 5.78 5.08
CA MET A 29 -0.98 6.13 4.49
C MET A 29 -1.07 6.18 2.95
N PRO A 30 -0.14 6.83 2.25
CA PRO A 30 -0.11 6.84 0.78
C PRO A 30 0.29 5.47 0.22
N ALA A 31 -0.25 5.12 -0.95
CA ALA A 31 0.29 4.03 -1.76
C ALA A 31 1.58 4.47 -2.46
N SER A 32 2.56 3.57 -2.58
CA SER A 32 3.81 3.88 -3.25
C SER A 32 3.59 4.40 -4.68
N GLY A 33 4.23 5.51 -5.01
CA GLY A 33 4.16 6.15 -6.34
C GLY A 33 3.02 7.15 -6.54
N THR A 34 2.22 7.46 -5.51
CA THR A 34 1.13 8.44 -5.56
C THR A 34 1.31 9.59 -4.58
N PHE A 35 2.49 9.70 -3.98
CA PHE A 35 2.85 10.62 -2.91
C PHE A 35 4.23 11.22 -3.17
N SER A 36 4.39 12.49 -2.87
CA SER A 36 5.66 13.22 -3.00
C SER A 36 5.75 14.33 -1.96
N GLU A 37 6.97 14.87 -1.81
CA GLU A 37 7.28 16.01 -0.96
C GLU A 37 6.42 17.25 -1.27
N ASP A 38 5.99 17.43 -2.52
CA ASP A 38 5.17 18.58 -2.93
C ASP A 38 3.82 18.67 -2.19
N LEU A 39 3.35 17.57 -1.61
CA LEU A 39 2.11 17.58 -0.82
C LEU A 39 2.27 18.27 0.54
N ALA A 40 3.50 18.53 0.99
CA ALA A 40 3.76 19.32 2.19
C ALA A 40 3.25 20.77 2.06
N ASP A 41 3.15 21.30 0.84
CA ASP A 41 2.57 22.60 0.57
C ASP A 41 1.02 22.61 0.64
N VAL A 42 0.40 21.43 0.74
CA VAL A 42 -1.06 21.26 0.68
C VAL A 42 -1.66 20.91 2.03
N PHE A 43 -1.00 20.05 2.82
CA PHE A 43 -1.43 19.67 4.17
C PHE A 43 -0.24 19.19 5.01
N ASP A 44 -0.43 19.15 6.33
CA ASP A 44 0.56 18.60 7.27
C ASP A 44 0.73 17.10 7.05
N LEU A 45 1.90 16.67 6.55
CA LEU A 45 2.18 15.26 6.25
C LEU A 45 2.24 14.40 7.51
N ASP A 46 2.53 14.96 8.68
CA ASP A 46 2.52 14.24 9.96
C ASP A 46 1.11 13.82 10.44
N LEU A 47 0.06 14.22 9.72
CA LEU A 47 -1.29 13.67 9.89
C LEU A 47 -1.43 12.23 9.41
N LEU A 48 -0.51 11.73 8.60
CA LEU A 48 -0.57 10.39 8.04
C LEU A 48 0.02 9.35 9.00
N GLY A 49 -0.46 8.11 8.91
CA GLY A 49 0.06 7.01 9.72
C GLY A 49 1.49 6.61 9.38
N ALA A 50 1.89 6.76 8.12
CA ALA A 50 3.25 6.55 7.62
C ALA A 50 3.47 7.29 6.30
N HIS A 51 4.73 7.51 5.93
CA HIS A 51 5.13 8.04 4.61
C HIS A 51 5.67 6.90 3.74
N VAL A 52 4.86 6.42 2.79
CA VAL A 52 5.31 5.39 1.84
C VAL A 52 5.81 6.05 0.57
N LEU A 53 7.11 6.00 0.37
CA LEU A 53 7.75 6.70 -0.75
C LEU A 53 7.48 6.01 -2.09
N LYS A 54 7.71 6.78 -3.16
CA LYS A 54 7.75 6.22 -4.50
C LYS A 54 8.84 5.13 -4.59
N THR A 55 8.50 4.01 -5.24
CA THR A 55 9.41 2.88 -5.42
C THR A 55 10.75 3.32 -6.01
N ILE A 56 11.83 2.95 -5.32
CA ILE A 56 13.22 3.21 -5.69
C ILE A 56 13.77 1.99 -6.44
N MET A 57 14.51 2.26 -7.51
CA MET A 57 15.34 1.28 -8.21
C MET A 57 16.81 1.53 -7.87
N TYR A 58 17.67 0.54 -8.09
CA TYR A 58 19.10 0.67 -7.79
C TYR A 58 19.74 1.84 -8.55
N GLY A 59 19.55 1.89 -9.87
CA GLY A 59 20.05 2.93 -10.74
C GLY A 59 19.00 3.98 -11.13
N THR A 60 19.46 4.99 -11.88
CA THR A 60 18.58 6.00 -12.49
C THR A 60 17.74 5.36 -13.60
N ARG A 61 16.44 5.67 -13.63
CA ARG A 61 15.48 5.14 -14.61
C ARG A 61 14.53 6.24 -15.09
N PRO A 62 14.37 6.45 -16.41
CA PRO A 62 13.48 7.48 -16.95
C PRO A 62 11.99 7.09 -16.91
N GLY A 63 11.67 5.79 -16.75
CA GLY A 63 10.34 5.24 -16.91
C GLY A 63 10.02 4.82 -18.37
N ASN A 64 8.75 4.47 -18.62
CA ASN A 64 8.28 3.98 -19.91
C ASN A 64 8.03 5.12 -20.92
N PRO A 65 7.86 4.83 -22.23
CA PRO A 65 7.41 5.80 -23.23
C PRO A 65 6.02 6.38 -22.89
N THR A 66 5.78 7.60 -23.32
CA THR A 66 4.46 8.27 -23.23
C THR A 66 3.54 7.81 -24.38
N PRO A 67 2.20 7.84 -24.16
CA PRO A 67 1.44 8.20 -22.96
C PRO A 67 1.59 7.15 -21.85
N ARG A 68 1.76 7.61 -20.59
CA ARG A 68 1.96 6.73 -19.42
C ARG A 68 0.70 6.52 -18.59
N VAL A 69 -0.31 7.33 -18.83
CA VAL A 69 -1.58 7.34 -18.10
C VAL A 69 -2.73 7.53 -19.07
N CYS A 70 -3.84 6.87 -18.82
CA CYS A 70 -5.12 7.21 -19.44
C CYS A 70 -6.28 6.93 -18.49
N ASP A 71 -7.31 7.76 -18.60
CA ASP A 71 -8.53 7.62 -17.82
C ASP A 71 -9.35 6.40 -18.27
N LEU A 72 -9.98 5.75 -17.31
CA LEU A 72 -10.99 4.72 -17.51
C LEU A 72 -12.27 5.11 -16.78
N GLN A 73 -13.39 4.52 -17.18
CA GLN A 73 -14.60 4.60 -16.38
C GLN A 73 -14.37 3.90 -15.04
N GLY A 74 -14.45 4.66 -13.95
CA GLY A 74 -14.22 4.16 -12.58
C GLY A 74 -12.75 4.00 -12.16
N GLY A 75 -11.80 4.63 -12.90
CA GLY A 75 -10.39 4.57 -12.50
C GLY A 75 -9.42 5.09 -13.56
N MET A 76 -8.21 4.57 -13.53
CA MET A 76 -7.17 4.91 -14.49
C MET A 76 -6.32 3.69 -14.85
N LEU A 77 -5.71 3.76 -16.02
CA LEU A 77 -4.63 2.86 -16.46
C LEU A 77 -3.31 3.60 -16.42
N ASN A 78 -2.27 2.98 -15.88
CA ASN A 78 -0.94 3.56 -15.88
C ASN A 78 0.14 2.55 -16.27
N ALA A 79 1.16 3.04 -16.94
CA ALA A 79 2.39 2.33 -17.27
C ALA A 79 3.57 3.28 -17.07
N ILE A 80 3.76 3.73 -15.82
CA ILE A 80 4.77 4.75 -15.49
C ILE A 80 6.19 4.20 -15.68
N GLY A 81 6.42 2.91 -15.39
CA GLY A 81 7.71 2.23 -15.57
C GLY A 81 8.74 2.54 -14.49
N ILE A 82 8.29 2.85 -13.28
CA ILE A 82 9.11 3.12 -12.09
C ILE A 82 10.28 4.07 -12.39
N PRO A 83 10.03 5.33 -12.79
CA PRO A 83 11.12 6.32 -12.88
C PRO A 83 11.76 6.48 -11.50
N SER A 84 13.10 6.45 -11.47
CA SER A 84 13.88 6.51 -10.23
C SER A 84 15.13 7.35 -10.45
N LYS A 85 15.51 8.10 -9.44
CA LYS A 85 16.79 8.82 -9.38
C LYS A 85 17.92 7.96 -8.80
N GLY A 86 17.61 6.72 -8.41
CA GLY A 86 18.55 5.75 -7.89
C GLY A 86 18.74 5.83 -6.36
N VAL A 87 19.40 4.80 -5.81
CA VAL A 87 19.61 4.66 -4.36
C VAL A 87 20.49 5.75 -3.77
N ALA A 88 21.48 6.25 -4.52
CA ALA A 88 22.33 7.35 -4.06
C ALA A 88 21.52 8.64 -3.81
N TYR A 89 20.58 8.97 -4.71
CA TYR A 89 19.71 10.12 -4.52
C TYR A 89 18.78 9.94 -3.31
N PHE A 90 18.27 8.72 -3.11
CA PHE A 90 17.49 8.42 -1.89
C PHE A 90 18.30 8.73 -0.64
N ARG A 91 19.51 8.17 -0.52
CA ARG A 91 20.36 8.33 0.66
C ARG A 91 20.76 9.79 0.91
N ASP A 92 21.15 10.51 -0.16
CA ASP A 92 21.82 11.80 -0.04
C ASP A 92 20.82 12.99 -0.03
N GLN A 93 19.59 12.80 -0.54
CA GLN A 93 18.60 13.87 -0.68
C GLN A 93 17.24 13.55 -0.04
N MET A 94 16.68 12.36 -0.31
CA MET A 94 15.32 12.04 0.16
C MET A 94 15.31 11.69 1.65
N LEU A 95 16.21 10.83 2.09
CA LEU A 95 16.23 10.39 3.49
C LEU A 95 16.44 11.56 4.47
N PRO A 96 17.37 12.51 4.25
CA PRO A 96 17.47 13.67 5.11
C PRO A 96 16.19 14.49 5.19
N TYR A 97 15.52 14.74 4.06
CA TYR A 97 14.27 15.49 4.01
C TYR A 97 13.16 14.80 4.84
N TRP A 98 12.96 13.48 4.62
CA TRP A 98 11.90 12.74 5.29
C TRP A 98 12.19 12.46 6.77
N SER A 99 13.46 12.57 7.21
CA SER A 99 13.85 12.39 8.61
C SER A 99 13.37 13.52 9.53
N ASP A 100 12.93 14.65 8.98
CA ASP A 100 12.37 15.77 9.74
C ASP A 100 10.91 15.53 10.18
N TYR A 101 10.24 14.53 9.60
CA TYR A 101 8.86 14.17 9.93
C TYR A 101 8.79 13.10 11.03
N ARG A 102 7.69 13.13 11.80
CA ARG A 102 7.43 12.19 12.90
C ARG A 102 6.83 10.88 12.42
N ALA A 103 6.03 10.93 11.34
CA ALA A 103 5.41 9.74 10.78
C ALA A 103 6.47 8.77 10.26
N PRO A 104 6.34 7.46 10.51
CA PRO A 104 7.33 6.46 10.09
C PRO A 104 7.58 6.48 8.58
N LEU A 105 8.86 6.47 8.19
CA LEU A 105 9.26 6.43 6.79
C LEU A 105 9.32 4.99 6.28
N VAL A 106 8.52 4.68 5.26
CA VAL A 106 8.50 3.39 4.56
C VAL A 106 9.09 3.55 3.16
N VAL A 107 10.14 2.81 2.88
CA VAL A 107 10.85 2.90 1.60
C VAL A 107 10.40 1.76 0.68
N SER A 108 9.68 2.10 -0.38
CA SER A 108 9.31 1.12 -1.40
C SER A 108 10.47 0.90 -2.37
N ILE A 109 10.82 -0.36 -2.61
CA ILE A 109 11.93 -0.78 -3.49
C ILE A 109 11.47 -1.81 -4.52
N SER A 110 12.14 -1.85 -5.68
CA SER A 110 11.98 -2.89 -6.70
C SER A 110 13.28 -3.09 -7.48
N ALA A 111 13.45 -4.25 -8.10
CA ALA A 111 14.64 -4.57 -8.88
C ALA A 111 14.32 -5.52 -10.03
N HIS A 112 15.27 -5.68 -10.96
CA HIS A 112 15.13 -6.57 -12.11
C HIS A 112 15.58 -8.01 -11.83
N SER A 113 16.40 -8.20 -10.80
CA SER A 113 16.88 -9.51 -10.36
C SER A 113 16.80 -9.62 -8.82
N MET A 114 16.81 -10.84 -8.31
CA MET A 114 16.79 -11.10 -6.87
C MET A 114 18.06 -10.57 -6.19
N ASP A 115 19.23 -10.68 -6.84
CA ASP A 115 20.50 -10.20 -6.29
C ASP A 115 20.57 -8.67 -6.23
N GLU A 116 20.10 -7.98 -7.30
CA GLU A 116 19.97 -6.52 -7.28
C GLU A 116 18.98 -6.07 -6.20
N PHE A 117 17.88 -6.81 -6.02
CA PHE A 117 16.86 -6.50 -5.04
C PHE A 117 17.40 -6.61 -3.61
N ALA A 118 18.12 -7.69 -3.30
CA ALA A 118 18.76 -7.89 -2.00
C ALA A 118 19.82 -6.80 -1.72
N ARG A 119 20.64 -6.45 -2.73
CA ARG A 119 21.62 -5.38 -2.60
C ARG A 119 20.96 -4.02 -2.35
N LEU A 120 19.91 -3.69 -3.10
CA LEU A 120 19.14 -2.46 -2.90
C LEU A 120 18.49 -2.43 -1.51
N CYS A 121 17.91 -3.55 -1.06
CA CYS A 121 17.33 -3.70 0.27
C CYS A 121 18.35 -3.38 1.37
N ALA A 122 19.55 -3.93 1.28
CA ALA A 122 20.63 -3.62 2.22
C ALA A 122 21.04 -2.14 2.20
N GLU A 123 21.15 -1.54 1.02
CA GLU A 123 21.59 -0.14 0.88
C GLU A 123 20.54 0.89 1.34
N VAL A 124 19.24 0.56 1.33
CA VAL A 124 18.19 1.44 1.87
C VAL A 124 17.91 1.19 3.35
N SER A 125 18.49 0.15 3.96
CA SER A 125 18.35 -0.18 5.38
C SER A 125 19.21 0.75 6.23
N LEU A 126 18.80 2.01 6.31
CA LEU A 126 19.52 3.09 6.96
C LEU A 126 18.78 3.59 8.20
N PRO A 127 19.48 4.18 9.21
CA PRO A 127 18.82 4.89 10.30
C PRO A 127 17.85 5.94 9.77
N GLY A 128 16.64 6.01 10.34
CA GLY A 128 15.55 6.86 9.86
C GLY A 128 14.54 6.14 8.94
N VAL A 129 14.87 4.96 8.41
CA VAL A 129 13.92 4.11 7.69
C VAL A 129 13.22 3.19 8.70
N ALA A 130 11.89 3.23 8.74
CA ALA A 130 11.08 2.45 9.69
C ALA A 130 10.68 1.07 9.14
N ALA A 131 10.46 0.97 7.81
CA ALA A 131 10.16 -0.29 7.13
C ALA A 131 10.53 -0.24 5.64
N ILE A 132 10.65 -1.41 5.04
CA ILE A 132 10.86 -1.58 3.60
C ILE A 132 9.62 -2.23 2.98
N GLU A 133 9.02 -1.57 1.97
CA GLU A 133 7.98 -2.17 1.13
C GLU A 133 8.64 -2.80 -0.10
N ALA A 134 8.73 -4.13 -0.13
CA ALA A 134 9.24 -4.87 -1.28
C ALA A 134 8.16 -4.94 -2.38
N ASN A 135 8.28 -4.14 -3.42
CA ASN A 135 7.40 -4.17 -4.59
C ASN A 135 7.77 -5.35 -5.49
N ILE A 136 7.37 -6.56 -5.07
CA ILE A 136 7.58 -7.82 -5.79
C ILE A 136 6.50 -8.09 -6.85
N SER A 137 5.62 -7.13 -7.07
CA SER A 137 4.48 -7.20 -8.00
C SER A 137 4.79 -6.67 -9.41
N CYS A 138 6.02 -6.16 -9.65
CA CYS A 138 6.43 -5.69 -10.97
C CYS A 138 7.06 -6.81 -11.81
N PRO A 139 6.85 -6.84 -13.16
CA PRO A 139 7.50 -7.78 -14.04
C PRO A 139 9.04 -7.66 -13.96
N ASN A 140 9.73 -8.79 -13.93
CA ASN A 140 11.19 -8.86 -13.88
C ASN A 140 11.75 -9.91 -14.85
N ILE A 141 13.08 -9.87 -15.11
CA ILE A 141 13.74 -10.72 -16.08
C ILE A 141 13.85 -12.16 -15.56
N GLU A 142 14.19 -12.36 -14.29
CA GLU A 142 14.41 -13.69 -13.70
C GLU A 142 13.14 -14.53 -13.60
N ALA A 143 11.96 -13.87 -13.54
CA ALA A 143 10.66 -14.55 -13.54
C ALA A 143 10.02 -14.54 -14.94
N ASP A 144 10.79 -14.68 -16.01
CA ASP A 144 10.33 -14.70 -17.41
C ASP A 144 9.43 -13.50 -17.77
N GLY A 145 9.76 -12.32 -17.26
CA GLY A 145 8.95 -11.11 -17.42
C GLY A 145 7.70 -11.07 -16.55
N LYS A 146 7.50 -12.03 -15.65
CA LYS A 146 6.40 -12.06 -14.68
C LYS A 146 6.83 -11.41 -13.36
N ALA A 147 5.87 -10.99 -12.56
CA ALA A 147 6.14 -10.51 -11.21
C ALA A 147 6.48 -11.69 -10.28
N PHE A 148 7.40 -11.48 -9.32
CA PHE A 148 7.74 -12.51 -8.33
C PHE A 148 6.50 -12.96 -7.53
N ALA A 149 5.61 -12.02 -7.18
CA ALA A 149 4.39 -12.30 -6.42
C ALA A 149 3.27 -13.01 -7.22
N MET A 150 3.52 -13.48 -8.44
CA MET A 150 2.55 -14.26 -9.21
C MET A 150 2.54 -15.75 -8.84
N ARG A 151 3.58 -16.24 -8.17
CA ARG A 151 3.74 -17.67 -7.81
C ARG A 151 4.33 -17.79 -6.40
N PRO A 152 3.90 -18.78 -5.61
CA PRO A 152 4.41 -19.00 -4.26
C PRO A 152 5.93 -19.23 -4.21
N ASP A 153 6.47 -20.06 -5.13
CA ASP A 153 7.89 -20.42 -5.16
C ASP A 153 8.80 -19.22 -5.42
N THR A 154 8.46 -18.35 -6.38
CA THR A 154 9.23 -17.13 -6.67
C THR A 154 9.06 -16.08 -5.59
N THR A 155 7.87 -16.00 -4.99
CA THR A 155 7.60 -15.14 -3.83
C THR A 155 8.50 -15.53 -2.64
N GLU A 156 8.53 -16.81 -2.30
CA GLU A 156 9.37 -17.31 -1.20
C GLU A 156 10.85 -17.02 -1.45
N GLN A 157 11.35 -17.32 -2.65
CA GLN A 157 12.77 -17.12 -2.99
C GLN A 157 13.20 -15.64 -2.86
N VAL A 158 12.43 -14.71 -3.43
CA VAL A 158 12.77 -13.29 -3.35
C VAL A 158 12.67 -12.78 -1.92
N MET A 159 11.61 -13.13 -1.18
CA MET A 159 11.43 -12.66 0.19
C MET A 159 12.51 -13.20 1.15
N ARG A 160 12.95 -14.46 1.03
CA ARG A 160 14.07 -15.00 1.81
C ARG A 160 15.37 -14.23 1.56
N ARG A 161 15.65 -13.85 0.31
CA ARG A 161 16.84 -13.04 -0.02
C ARG A 161 16.76 -11.63 0.56
N LEU A 162 15.57 -11.01 0.50
CA LEU A 162 15.36 -9.69 1.09
C LEU A 162 15.46 -9.74 2.62
N ARG A 163 14.87 -10.75 3.25
CA ARG A 163 14.96 -10.95 4.71
C ARG A 163 16.41 -11.12 5.18
N ALA A 164 17.23 -11.83 4.42
CA ALA A 164 18.64 -12.00 4.72
C ALA A 164 19.47 -10.70 4.54
N ALA A 165 18.93 -9.71 3.85
CA ALA A 165 19.60 -8.44 3.54
C ALA A 165 19.25 -7.29 4.50
N THR A 166 18.25 -7.44 5.38
CA THR A 166 17.81 -6.38 6.30
C THR A 166 17.22 -6.95 7.58
N ASP A 167 17.37 -6.22 8.69
CA ASP A 167 16.68 -6.48 9.96
C ASP A 167 15.44 -5.58 10.13
N LEU A 168 15.23 -4.61 9.24
CA LEU A 168 14.05 -3.73 9.27
C LEU A 168 12.77 -4.50 8.98
N PRO A 169 11.60 -4.03 9.47
CA PRO A 169 10.30 -4.54 9.05
C PRO A 169 10.17 -4.60 7.54
N LEU A 170 9.79 -5.76 7.00
CA LEU A 170 9.76 -6.05 5.57
C LEU A 170 8.33 -6.35 5.13
N TRP A 171 7.73 -5.46 4.33
CA TRP A 171 6.37 -5.60 3.81
C TRP A 171 6.39 -6.11 2.38
N ALA A 172 5.62 -7.16 2.09
CA ALA A 172 5.51 -7.71 0.75
C ALA A 172 4.34 -7.09 -0.02
N LYS A 173 4.62 -6.30 -1.06
CA LYS A 173 3.59 -5.73 -1.95
C LYS A 173 3.18 -6.74 -3.00
N MET A 174 1.97 -7.29 -2.81
CA MET A 174 1.42 -8.38 -3.60
C MET A 174 0.78 -7.90 -4.90
N THR A 175 0.63 -8.80 -5.87
CA THR A 175 -0.07 -8.54 -7.13
C THR A 175 -1.46 -9.18 -7.13
N PRO A 176 -2.49 -8.52 -7.68
CA PRO A 176 -3.79 -9.16 -7.91
C PRO A 176 -3.81 -10.06 -9.15
N ASN A 177 -2.72 -10.10 -9.91
CA ASN A 177 -2.62 -10.85 -11.17
C ASN A 177 -2.18 -12.31 -10.97
N THR A 178 -2.38 -12.86 -9.79
CA THR A 178 -2.17 -14.27 -9.46
C THR A 178 -3.51 -15.01 -9.36
N GLY A 179 -3.51 -16.29 -9.67
CA GLY A 179 -4.63 -17.19 -9.39
C GLY A 179 -4.65 -17.70 -7.95
N GLU A 180 -3.53 -17.56 -7.22
CA GLU A 180 -3.28 -18.16 -5.90
C GLU A 180 -2.84 -17.09 -4.88
N PRO A 181 -3.73 -16.11 -4.56
CA PRO A 181 -3.34 -14.99 -3.70
C PRO A 181 -3.01 -15.41 -2.26
N VAL A 182 -3.68 -16.42 -1.72
CA VAL A 182 -3.45 -16.93 -0.36
C VAL A 182 -2.12 -17.69 -0.29
N GLU A 183 -1.86 -18.57 -1.24
CA GLU A 183 -0.64 -19.36 -1.31
C GLU A 183 0.60 -18.48 -1.48
N THR A 184 0.50 -17.41 -2.30
CA THR A 184 1.58 -16.44 -2.44
C THR A 184 1.77 -15.60 -1.18
N ALA A 185 0.69 -15.27 -0.46
CA ALA A 185 0.74 -14.56 0.82
C ALA A 185 1.41 -15.41 1.91
N LEU A 186 1.01 -16.68 2.05
CA LEU A 186 1.62 -17.62 2.99
C LEU A 186 3.11 -17.87 2.67
N ALA A 187 3.48 -17.91 1.39
CA ALA A 187 4.88 -18.02 0.98
C ALA A 187 5.70 -16.79 1.37
N ALA A 188 5.13 -15.59 1.25
CA ALA A 188 5.77 -14.36 1.70
C ALA A 188 5.97 -14.34 3.23
N GLU A 189 4.94 -14.72 4.00
CA GLU A 189 5.00 -14.83 5.46
C GLU A 189 6.05 -15.85 5.90
N ALA A 190 6.03 -17.07 5.36
CA ALA A 190 6.99 -18.14 5.67
C ALA A 190 8.45 -17.75 5.31
N ALA A 191 8.62 -16.82 4.37
CA ALA A 191 9.90 -16.29 3.95
C ALA A 191 10.37 -15.07 4.77
N GLY A 192 9.61 -14.64 5.78
CA GLY A 192 9.99 -13.59 6.72
C GLY A 192 9.46 -12.19 6.38
N ALA A 193 8.35 -12.09 5.66
CA ALA A 193 7.60 -10.84 5.59
C ALA A 193 6.97 -10.53 6.96
N ASP A 194 7.02 -9.26 7.37
CA ASP A 194 6.41 -8.76 8.62
C ASP A 194 4.99 -8.19 8.38
N ALA A 195 4.64 -7.90 7.13
CA ALA A 195 3.29 -7.52 6.71
C ALA A 195 3.10 -7.76 5.19
N LEU A 196 1.83 -7.80 4.78
CA LEU A 196 1.43 -7.88 3.37
C LEU A 196 0.76 -6.58 2.95
N VAL A 197 0.96 -6.14 1.69
CA VAL A 197 0.19 -5.05 1.08
C VAL A 197 -0.64 -5.61 -0.06
N THR A 198 -1.96 -5.63 0.09
CA THR A 198 -2.94 -6.21 -0.84
C THR A 198 -3.87 -5.13 -1.41
N ALA A 199 -3.66 -4.69 -2.67
CA ALA A 199 -2.71 -5.18 -3.63
C ALA A 199 -2.18 -4.06 -4.53
N ASN A 200 -1.22 -4.39 -5.39
CA ASN A 200 -0.85 -3.52 -6.51
C ASN A 200 -1.96 -3.51 -7.57
N THR A 201 -1.73 -2.87 -8.71
CA THR A 201 -2.69 -2.67 -9.81
C THR A 201 -2.95 -3.97 -10.60
N ALA A 202 -4.19 -4.15 -11.08
CA ALA A 202 -4.53 -5.24 -11.99
C ALA A 202 -4.05 -4.92 -13.42
N LEU A 203 -3.51 -5.91 -14.13
CA LEU A 203 -3.10 -5.72 -15.52
C LEU A 203 -4.31 -5.48 -16.42
N GLY A 204 -4.24 -4.44 -17.24
CA GLY A 204 -5.31 -4.05 -18.15
C GLY A 204 -4.80 -3.42 -19.44
N MET A 205 -5.72 -3.17 -20.36
CA MET A 205 -5.45 -2.53 -21.65
C MET A 205 -6.60 -1.61 -22.04
N ALA A 206 -6.28 -0.52 -22.74
CA ALA A 206 -7.29 0.34 -23.37
C ALA A 206 -6.88 0.66 -24.81
N ILE A 207 -7.88 0.67 -25.72
CA ILE A 207 -7.68 0.95 -27.14
C ILE A 207 -8.50 2.19 -27.52
N ASP A 208 -7.89 3.09 -28.28
CA ASP A 208 -8.60 4.13 -28.99
C ASP A 208 -9.22 3.54 -30.28
N VAL A 209 -10.53 3.41 -30.32
CA VAL A 209 -11.26 2.78 -31.44
C VAL A 209 -11.14 3.56 -32.75
N ARG A 210 -10.88 4.88 -32.68
CA ARG A 210 -10.75 5.73 -33.87
C ARG A 210 -9.42 5.51 -34.55
N THR A 211 -8.34 5.43 -33.76
CA THR A 211 -6.97 5.23 -34.28
C THR A 211 -6.57 3.77 -34.32
N ARG A 212 -7.30 2.86 -33.65
CA ARG A 212 -7.02 1.43 -33.46
C ARG A 212 -5.67 1.20 -32.77
N ARG A 213 -5.24 2.13 -31.92
CA ARG A 213 -3.97 2.07 -31.19
C ARG A 213 -4.20 1.91 -29.68
N PRO A 214 -3.26 1.27 -28.95
CA PRO A 214 -3.26 1.31 -27.51
C PRO A 214 -3.24 2.75 -26.99
N ARG A 215 -3.97 3.02 -25.92
CA ARG A 215 -4.00 4.34 -25.27
C ARG A 215 -2.73 4.62 -24.44
N LEU A 216 -1.95 3.59 -24.12
CA LEU A 216 -0.66 3.70 -23.44
C LEU A 216 0.48 3.38 -24.39
N GLY A 217 1.61 4.09 -24.25
CA GLY A 217 2.84 3.83 -25.01
C GLY A 217 3.44 2.45 -24.75
N ASN A 218 3.14 1.84 -23.60
CA ASN A 218 3.56 0.48 -23.21
C ASN A 218 2.51 -0.60 -23.51
N VAL A 219 1.51 -0.32 -24.33
CA VAL A 219 0.39 -1.20 -24.72
C VAL A 219 -0.51 -1.57 -23.56
N MET A 220 0.01 -2.26 -22.54
CA MET A 220 -0.68 -2.65 -21.31
C MET A 220 -0.19 -1.83 -20.11
N GLY A 221 -1.01 -1.73 -19.08
CA GLY A 221 -0.69 -1.04 -17.83
C GLY A 221 -1.48 -1.55 -16.65
N GLY A 222 -1.20 -1.00 -15.48
CA GLY A 222 -1.93 -1.32 -14.25
C GLY A 222 -3.22 -0.51 -14.15
N MET A 223 -4.33 -1.19 -13.93
CA MET A 223 -5.63 -0.58 -13.62
C MET A 223 -5.72 -0.29 -12.12
N SER A 224 -6.13 0.92 -11.76
CA SER A 224 -6.31 1.39 -10.39
C SER A 224 -7.54 2.30 -10.27
N GLY A 225 -7.90 2.71 -9.05
CA GLY A 225 -9.08 3.50 -8.75
C GLY A 225 -10.28 2.66 -8.31
N PRO A 226 -11.50 3.23 -8.16
CA PRO A 226 -12.65 2.58 -7.55
C PRO A 226 -13.01 1.22 -8.14
N ALA A 227 -12.86 1.03 -9.45
CA ALA A 227 -13.13 -0.26 -10.10
C ALA A 227 -12.22 -1.40 -9.63
N MET A 228 -11.07 -1.09 -9.01
CA MET A 228 -10.15 -2.07 -8.44
C MET A 228 -10.56 -2.54 -7.04
N LYS A 229 -11.38 -1.75 -6.30
CA LYS A 229 -11.73 -2.01 -4.89
C LYS A 229 -12.25 -3.43 -4.64
N PRO A 230 -13.24 -3.97 -5.36
CA PRO A 230 -13.76 -5.31 -5.05
C PRO A 230 -12.70 -6.41 -5.15
N ILE A 231 -11.74 -6.28 -6.07
CA ILE A 231 -10.65 -7.24 -6.25
C ILE A 231 -9.67 -7.15 -5.08
N ALA A 232 -9.25 -5.93 -4.73
CA ALA A 232 -8.32 -5.69 -3.64
C ALA A 232 -8.93 -6.05 -2.28
N LEU A 233 -10.20 -5.71 -2.04
CA LEU A 233 -10.92 -6.03 -0.81
C LEU A 233 -11.04 -7.55 -0.61
N ARG A 234 -11.46 -8.31 -1.65
CA ARG A 234 -11.48 -9.77 -1.62
C ARG A 234 -10.10 -10.35 -1.25
N MET A 235 -9.04 -9.86 -1.91
CA MET A 235 -7.68 -10.33 -1.64
C MET A 235 -7.24 -10.02 -0.21
N THR A 236 -7.53 -8.80 0.28
CA THR A 236 -7.29 -8.40 1.67
C THR A 236 -7.97 -9.35 2.65
N TYR A 237 -9.26 -9.59 2.47
CA TYR A 237 -10.06 -10.49 3.31
C TYR A 237 -9.47 -11.92 3.35
N GLN A 238 -9.16 -12.48 2.17
CA GLN A 238 -8.61 -13.84 2.08
C GLN A 238 -7.23 -13.94 2.76
N CYS A 239 -6.35 -12.98 2.53
CA CYS A 239 -5.01 -12.96 3.14
C CYS A 239 -5.09 -12.73 4.66
N ALA A 240 -5.93 -11.81 5.14
CA ALA A 240 -6.09 -11.55 6.56
C ALA A 240 -6.64 -12.74 7.36
N ARG A 241 -7.42 -13.62 6.72
CA ARG A 241 -7.89 -14.87 7.35
C ARG A 241 -6.88 -16.00 7.32
N ALA A 242 -5.96 -16.00 6.39
CA ALA A 242 -5.02 -17.10 6.17
C ALA A 242 -3.66 -16.86 6.84
N CYS A 243 -3.19 -15.59 6.88
CA CYS A 243 -1.89 -15.22 7.44
C CYS A 243 -2.03 -14.74 8.88
N THR A 244 -0.93 -14.85 9.65
CA THR A 244 -0.84 -14.34 11.03
C THR A 244 -0.23 -12.93 11.08
N ILE A 245 0.49 -12.53 10.02
CA ILE A 245 1.06 -11.19 9.88
C ILE A 245 0.01 -10.18 9.42
N PRO A 246 0.14 -8.88 9.80
CA PRO A 246 -0.78 -7.83 9.40
C PRO A 246 -0.92 -7.70 7.89
N VAL A 247 -2.14 -7.35 7.45
CA VAL A 247 -2.43 -7.03 6.05
C VAL A 247 -2.75 -5.54 5.93
N ILE A 248 -2.14 -4.88 4.97
CA ILE A 248 -2.39 -3.48 4.60
C ILE A 248 -3.23 -3.49 3.33
N GLY A 249 -4.45 -2.97 3.39
CA GLY A 249 -5.35 -2.90 2.25
C GLY A 249 -4.93 -1.80 1.26
N CYS A 250 -4.94 -2.08 -0.05
CA CYS A 250 -4.56 -1.11 -1.07
C CYS A 250 -5.32 -1.36 -2.37
N GLY A 251 -6.10 -0.38 -2.82
CA GLY A 251 -6.80 -0.42 -4.11
C GLY A 251 -8.22 0.11 -4.06
N GLY A 252 -8.46 1.23 -4.73
CA GLY A 252 -9.77 1.83 -4.91
C GLY A 252 -10.32 2.61 -3.73
N ILE A 253 -9.52 2.88 -2.71
CA ILE A 253 -9.91 3.62 -1.51
C ILE A 253 -9.97 5.12 -1.83
N ALA A 254 -11.11 5.75 -1.59
CA ALA A 254 -11.37 7.18 -1.85
C ALA A 254 -12.32 7.82 -0.83
N THR A 255 -13.09 7.04 -0.08
CA THR A 255 -14.08 7.46 0.91
C THR A 255 -13.83 6.82 2.26
N LEU A 256 -14.46 7.33 3.32
CA LEU A 256 -14.42 6.70 4.64
C LEU A 256 -15.00 5.27 4.60
N ASP A 257 -16.10 5.06 3.89
CA ASP A 257 -16.69 3.72 3.75
C ASP A 257 -15.70 2.73 3.15
N ASP A 258 -14.89 3.16 2.16
CA ASP A 258 -13.84 2.31 1.58
C ASP A 258 -12.80 1.93 2.66
N VAL A 259 -12.36 2.90 3.49
CA VAL A 259 -11.44 2.63 4.61
C VAL A 259 -12.03 1.62 5.57
N LEU A 260 -13.28 1.83 5.99
CA LEU A 260 -13.99 0.94 6.92
C LEU A 260 -14.18 -0.46 6.32
N GLU A 261 -14.55 -0.60 5.05
CA GLU A 261 -14.66 -1.90 4.39
C GLU A 261 -13.35 -2.71 4.48
N PHE A 262 -12.20 -2.06 4.25
CA PHE A 262 -10.91 -2.74 4.35
C PHE A 262 -10.55 -3.10 5.80
N LEU A 263 -10.80 -2.22 6.77
CA LEU A 263 -10.58 -2.52 8.19
C LEU A 263 -11.49 -3.68 8.65
N ILE A 264 -12.78 -3.62 8.34
CA ILE A 264 -13.75 -4.67 8.65
C ILE A 264 -13.35 -6.00 8.02
N ALA A 265 -12.80 -5.98 6.79
CA ALA A 265 -12.30 -7.19 6.12
C ALA A 265 -11.01 -7.77 6.76
N GLY A 266 -10.39 -7.06 7.70
CA GLY A 266 -9.21 -7.51 8.46
C GLY A 266 -7.90 -6.80 8.10
N ALA A 267 -7.94 -5.72 7.32
CA ALA A 267 -6.76 -4.88 7.14
C ALA A 267 -6.41 -4.17 8.45
N SER A 268 -5.15 -4.18 8.84
CA SER A 268 -4.63 -3.41 9.98
C SER A 268 -4.41 -1.93 9.63
N ALA A 269 -4.19 -1.64 8.34
CA ALA A 269 -4.00 -0.30 7.81
C ALA A 269 -4.38 -0.27 6.32
N VAL A 270 -4.41 0.92 5.72
CA VAL A 270 -4.78 1.10 4.30
C VAL A 270 -3.83 2.04 3.58
N GLN A 271 -3.58 1.75 2.29
CA GLN A 271 -2.82 2.62 1.38
C GLN A 271 -3.76 3.28 0.37
N VAL A 272 -3.76 4.62 0.33
CA VAL A 272 -4.54 5.44 -0.60
C VAL A 272 -3.68 5.83 -1.80
N GLY A 273 -4.13 5.48 -3.00
CA GLY A 273 -3.38 5.73 -4.24
C GLY A 273 -4.08 6.72 -5.17
N THR A 274 -4.77 6.22 -6.17
CA THR A 274 -5.37 6.98 -7.29
C THR A 274 -6.22 8.18 -6.85
N ALA A 275 -6.91 8.09 -5.72
CA ALA A 275 -7.72 9.17 -5.17
C ALA A 275 -6.92 10.46 -4.89
N THR A 276 -5.63 10.34 -4.57
CA THR A 276 -4.73 11.48 -4.33
C THR A 276 -4.57 12.37 -5.58
N PHE A 277 -4.64 11.80 -6.78
CA PHE A 277 -4.57 12.56 -8.04
C PHE A 277 -5.82 13.40 -8.32
N GLN A 278 -6.97 12.98 -7.78
CA GLN A 278 -8.23 13.72 -7.91
C GLN A 278 -8.42 14.73 -6.77
N SER A 279 -7.97 14.38 -5.57
CA SER A 279 -8.05 15.20 -4.36
C SER A 279 -6.76 15.04 -3.55
N PRO A 280 -5.80 15.96 -3.67
CA PRO A 280 -4.52 15.88 -2.95
C PRO A 280 -4.67 15.81 -1.42
N THR A 281 -5.75 16.35 -0.86
CA THR A 281 -6.06 16.33 0.60
C THR A 281 -6.86 15.12 1.04
N VAL A 282 -7.14 14.14 0.16
CA VAL A 282 -8.03 13.02 0.47
C VAL A 282 -7.61 12.26 1.72
N MET A 283 -6.33 12.02 1.92
CA MET A 283 -5.83 11.27 3.08
C MET A 283 -6.04 12.04 4.39
N ALA A 284 -5.72 13.34 4.44
CA ALA A 284 -5.96 14.17 5.62
C ALA A 284 -7.46 14.23 5.97
N ARG A 285 -8.33 14.35 4.94
CA ARG A 285 -9.79 14.30 5.11
C ARG A 285 -10.23 12.94 5.68
N LEU A 286 -9.74 11.83 5.15
CA LEU A 286 -10.09 10.48 5.61
C LEU A 286 -9.65 10.24 7.06
N VAL A 287 -8.50 10.77 7.49
CA VAL A 287 -8.07 10.71 8.91
C VAL A 287 -9.06 11.45 9.81
N ALA A 288 -9.47 12.66 9.43
CA ALA A 288 -10.47 13.43 10.19
C ALA A 288 -11.84 12.73 10.22
N GLU A 289 -12.33 12.26 9.07
CA GLU A 289 -13.60 11.52 8.97
C GLU A 289 -13.59 10.23 9.79
N LEU A 290 -12.47 9.52 9.85
CA LEU A 290 -12.32 8.31 10.66
C LEU A 290 -12.37 8.65 12.16
N ALA A 291 -11.71 9.75 12.59
CA ALA A 291 -11.78 10.22 13.98
C ALA A 291 -13.20 10.60 14.38
N ASP A 292 -13.91 11.34 13.54
CA ASP A 292 -15.30 11.73 13.79
C ASP A 292 -16.22 10.49 13.84
N TRP A 293 -16.01 9.54 12.94
CA TRP A 293 -16.80 8.30 12.88
C TRP A 293 -16.59 7.45 14.14
N THR A 294 -15.34 7.23 14.57
CA THR A 294 -15.05 6.46 15.78
C THR A 294 -15.62 7.10 17.02
N ALA A 295 -15.54 8.43 17.16
CA ALA A 295 -16.15 9.18 18.24
C ALA A 295 -17.68 9.04 18.26
N ALA A 296 -18.34 9.17 17.10
CA ALA A 296 -19.80 9.09 16.96
C ALA A 296 -20.35 7.68 17.28
N HIS A 297 -19.53 6.62 17.06
CA HIS A 297 -19.93 5.23 17.31
C HIS A 297 -19.40 4.67 18.64
N GLY A 298 -18.74 5.50 19.47
CA GLY A 298 -18.19 5.06 20.75
C GLY A 298 -17.04 4.04 20.62
N ILE A 299 -16.36 4.03 19.46
CA ILE A 299 -15.18 3.19 19.21
C ILE A 299 -13.99 3.84 19.89
N THR A 300 -13.40 3.17 20.84
CA THR A 300 -12.24 3.66 21.61
C THR A 300 -10.91 3.15 21.06
N ASP A 301 -10.94 2.05 20.32
CA ASP A 301 -9.78 1.38 19.72
C ASP A 301 -10.19 0.72 18.40
N LEU A 302 -9.41 0.89 17.34
CA LEU A 302 -9.72 0.34 16.02
C LEU A 302 -9.68 -1.20 15.95
N SER A 303 -9.11 -1.88 16.95
CA SER A 303 -9.22 -3.34 17.05
C SER A 303 -10.67 -3.83 17.16
N GLN A 304 -11.60 -2.97 17.60
CA GLN A 304 -13.04 -3.27 17.62
C GLN A 304 -13.66 -3.33 16.21
N VAL A 305 -12.99 -2.75 15.22
CA VAL A 305 -13.45 -2.68 13.82
C VAL A 305 -12.69 -3.66 12.94
N ILE A 306 -11.38 -3.82 13.18
CA ILE A 306 -10.51 -4.66 12.36
C ILE A 306 -10.97 -6.12 12.44
N GLY A 307 -11.30 -6.70 11.27
CA GLY A 307 -11.71 -8.09 11.15
C GLY A 307 -13.12 -8.40 11.66
N SER A 308 -13.94 -7.38 11.87
CA SER A 308 -15.30 -7.53 12.43
C SER A 308 -16.39 -7.91 11.42
N VAL A 309 -16.01 -8.38 10.21
CA VAL A 309 -16.99 -8.78 9.22
C VAL A 309 -17.90 -9.90 9.74
N GLU A 310 -19.21 -9.65 9.75
CA GLU A 310 -20.22 -10.64 10.09
C GLU A 310 -20.46 -11.56 8.89
N MET A 311 -20.35 -12.87 9.12
CA MET A 311 -20.63 -13.87 8.11
C MET A 311 -22.10 -14.26 8.14
N PRO A 312 -22.70 -14.61 6.98
CA PRO A 312 -24.03 -15.22 6.98
C PRO A 312 -24.04 -16.47 7.89
N ASP A 313 -25.12 -16.67 8.64
CA ASP A 313 -25.29 -17.87 9.47
C ASP A 313 -25.17 -19.11 8.58
N ASP A 314 -24.42 -20.13 9.02
CA ASP A 314 -24.20 -21.38 8.28
C ASP A 314 -25.49 -22.22 8.07
N GLU A 315 -26.63 -21.79 8.63
CA GLU A 315 -27.93 -22.43 8.47
C GLU A 315 -28.65 -22.13 7.13
N ALA A 316 -28.05 -21.25 6.26
CA ALA A 316 -28.68 -20.83 5.00
C ALA A 316 -27.96 -21.37 3.74
N ALA A 317 -27.07 -22.36 3.83
CA ALA A 317 -26.35 -22.94 2.71
C ALA A 317 -26.76 -24.41 2.44
#